data_053b9977c90be8dbdef984fd1a66bef2
#
_entry.id   053b9977c90be8dbdef984fd1a66bef2
#
_cell.length_a   1.000
_cell.length_b   1.000
_cell.length_c   1.000
_cell.angle_alpha   90.00
_cell.angle_beta   90.00
_cell.angle_gamma   90.00
#
_symmetry.space_group_name_H-M   'P 1'
#
loop_
_entity.id
_entity.type
_entity.pdbx_description
1 polymer ?
#
loop_
_entity_poly.entity_id
_entity_poly.type
_entity_poly.pdbx_seq_one_letter_code
_entity_poly.pdbx_strand_id
1 'polypeptide(L)'
;MMENRINIGELDTLVQIQESVIVTGSQGNKKHEFCDHSQVWAKIERNINEMVSNSNLEEDNVIELTCYKIPGLTVRWRVVVDDIPYEITAIDPISRVSPLNVLTLRAID
;
A
#
# COMPACT_ATOMS: atom_id res chain seq x y z
N MET A 1 26.81 4.14 9.12
CA MET A 1 26.17 3.93 8.69
C MET A 1 25.10 4.19 8.87
N MET A 2 24.53 4.62 8.77
CA MET A 2 23.55 4.82 8.96
C MET A 2 22.68 4.35 8.50
N GLU A 3 22.06 4.17 8.68
CA GLU A 3 21.33 3.63 8.17
C GLU A 3 20.10 3.92 8.26
N ASN A 4 19.26 3.70 7.54
CA ASN A 4 17.96 3.96 7.53
C ASN A 4 17.23 3.01 8.26
N ARG A 5 17.29 3.02 9.53
CA ARG A 5 16.58 2.16 10.28
C ARG A 5 15.26 2.67 10.56
N ILE A 6 14.19 1.95 10.42
CA ILE A 6 12.84 2.32 10.80
C ILE A 6 12.58 1.77 12.17
N ASN A 7 12.24 2.63 13.10
CA ASN A 7 11.86 2.20 14.41
C ASN A 7 10.48 1.62 14.37
N ILE A 8 10.26 0.55 15.09
CA ILE A 8 8.95 -0.05 15.14
C ILE A 8 7.93 0.93 15.66
N GLY A 9 8.33 1.83 16.53
CA GLY A 9 7.39 2.82 17.02
C GLY A 9 6.89 3.78 15.96
N GLU A 10 7.53 3.81 14.80
CA GLU A 10 7.05 4.66 13.74
C GLU A 10 5.97 4.00 12.92
N LEU A 11 5.72 2.74 13.15
CA LEU A 11 4.64 2.06 12.46
C LEU A 11 3.39 2.30 13.29
N ASP A 12 2.85 3.47 13.16
CA ASP A 12 1.80 3.92 14.06
C ASP A 12 0.44 4.12 13.43
N THR A 13 0.27 3.76 12.20
CA THR A 13 -1.02 3.90 11.52
C THR A 13 -1.55 2.53 11.19
N LEU A 14 -2.75 2.23 11.62
CA LEU A 14 -3.33 0.93 11.34
C LEU A 14 -4.03 0.99 10.00
N VAL A 15 -3.70 0.09 9.10
CA VAL A 15 -4.29 0.08 7.77
C VAL A 15 -4.90 -1.29 7.50
N GLN A 16 -5.86 -1.33 6.60
CA GLN A 16 -6.53 -2.57 6.24
C GLN A 16 -5.97 -3.06 4.92
N ILE A 17 -5.50 -4.29 4.89
CA ILE A 17 -5.00 -4.91 3.67
C ILE A 17 -6.13 -5.74 3.09
N GLN A 18 -6.39 -5.56 1.80
CA GLN A 18 -7.44 -6.31 1.14
C GLN A 18 -6.86 -7.14 0.01
N GLU A 19 -7.24 -8.37 0.00
CA GLU A 19 -6.74 -9.33 -0.96
C GLU A 19 -7.66 -9.35 -2.16
N SER A 20 -7.09 -9.50 -3.34
CA SER A 20 -7.86 -9.60 -4.56
C SER A 20 -8.19 -11.06 -4.79
N VAL A 21 -9.45 -11.37 -4.95
CA VAL A 21 -9.86 -12.73 -5.19
C VAL A 21 -10.71 -12.77 -6.43
N ILE A 22 -10.79 -13.92 -7.08
CA ILE A 22 -11.60 -14.08 -8.25
C ILE A 22 -12.82 -14.86 -7.83
N VAL A 23 -14.00 -14.28 -8.13
CA VAL A 23 -15.23 -14.90 -7.74
C VAL A 23 -15.99 -15.30 -9.01
N THR A 24 -16.54 -16.51 -9.04
CA THR A 24 -17.28 -16.97 -10.18
C THR A 24 -18.75 -16.79 -9.91
N GLY A 25 -19.42 -16.07 -10.77
CA GLY A 25 -20.83 -15.85 -10.60
C GLY A 25 -21.66 -17.02 -11.06
N SER A 26 -22.96 -16.90 -10.88
CA SER A 26 -23.84 -18.00 -11.15
C SER A 26 -23.89 -18.36 -12.63
N GLN A 27 -23.48 -17.49 -13.49
CA GLN A 27 -23.48 -17.80 -14.88
C GLN A 27 -22.09 -18.07 -15.41
N GLY A 28 -21.16 -18.34 -14.53
CA GLY A 28 -19.82 -18.63 -14.98
C GLY A 28 -18.96 -17.41 -15.18
N ASN A 29 -19.50 -16.23 -14.97
CA ASN A 29 -18.71 -15.03 -15.12
C ASN A 29 -17.73 -14.92 -13.98
N LYS A 30 -16.53 -14.47 -14.29
CA LYS A 30 -15.54 -14.27 -13.26
C LYS A 30 -15.35 -12.82 -13.04
N LYS A 31 -15.21 -12.42 -11.81
CA LYS A 31 -14.89 -11.05 -11.51
C LYS A 31 -13.97 -10.98 -10.32
N HIS A 32 -13.26 -9.87 -10.21
CA HIS A 32 -12.34 -9.67 -9.13
C HIS A 32 -13.05 -8.94 -8.02
N GLU A 33 -12.84 -9.40 -6.82
CA GLU A 33 -13.39 -8.73 -5.66
C GLU A 33 -12.30 -8.59 -4.64
N PHE A 34 -12.47 -7.67 -3.71
CA PHE A 34 -11.50 -7.46 -2.66
C PHE A 34 -12.10 -7.90 -1.34
N CYS A 35 -11.33 -8.65 -0.61
CA CYS A 35 -11.75 -9.13 0.70
C CYS A 35 -10.76 -8.68 1.73
N ASP A 36 -11.23 -8.36 2.91
CA ASP A 36 -10.33 -7.97 3.97
C ASP A 36 -9.41 -9.14 4.30
N HIS A 37 -8.15 -8.88 4.37
CA HIS A 37 -7.16 -9.90 4.66
C HIS A 37 -6.60 -9.71 6.05
N SER A 38 -6.12 -8.53 6.36
CA SER A 38 -5.50 -8.31 7.65
C SER A 38 -5.37 -6.82 7.91
N GLN A 39 -5.14 -6.48 9.16
CA GLN A 39 -4.82 -5.12 9.51
C GLN A 39 -3.39 -5.11 9.97
N VAL A 40 -2.64 -4.13 9.53
CA VAL A 40 -1.23 -4.06 9.89
C VAL A 40 -0.89 -2.64 10.30
N TRP A 41 0.12 -2.52 11.13
CA TRP A 41 0.62 -1.21 11.52
C TRP A 41 1.64 -0.77 10.50
N ALA A 42 1.59 0.48 10.11
CA ALA A 42 2.43 0.97 9.03
C ALA A 42 2.85 2.40 9.29
N LYS A 43 3.87 2.82 8.60
CA LYS A 43 4.30 4.20 8.60
C LYS A 43 3.89 4.78 7.26
N ILE A 44 3.18 5.89 7.26
CA ILE A 44 2.70 6.51 6.04
C ILE A 44 3.50 7.76 5.78
N GLU A 45 4.02 7.89 4.58
CA GLU A 45 4.69 9.10 4.18
C GLU A 45 4.05 9.63 2.93
N ARG A 46 3.66 10.88 2.97
CA ARG A 46 3.09 11.48 1.81
C ARG A 46 4.19 12.04 0.98
N ASN A 47 4.15 11.72 -0.25
CA ASN A 47 5.19 12.15 -1.11
C ASN A 47 4.81 13.48 -1.65
N ILE A 48 5.06 14.49 -0.93
CA ILE A 48 4.74 15.78 -1.38
C ILE A 48 5.89 16.29 -2.17
N ASN A 49 5.68 16.50 -3.41
CA ASN A 49 6.75 16.92 -4.24
C ASN A 49 6.51 18.32 -4.67
N GLU A 50 6.89 19.25 -3.89
CA GLU A 50 6.64 20.57 -4.20
C GLU A 50 7.31 21.01 -5.40
N MET A 51 8.26 20.34 -5.83
CA MET A 51 8.91 20.75 -6.96
C MET A 51 8.04 20.73 -8.13
N VAL A 52 7.08 19.96 -8.11
CA VAL A 52 6.28 19.84 -9.23
C VAL A 52 5.16 20.65 -9.19
N SER A 53 5.25 21.60 -8.53
CA SER A 53 4.20 22.29 -8.26
C SER A 53 3.27 22.54 -9.28
N ASN A 54 3.52 22.73 -10.34
CA ASN A 54 2.61 23.27 -11.16
C ASN A 54 1.68 22.37 -11.62
N SER A 55 1.61 21.46 -11.86
CA SER A 55 0.73 20.91 -12.67
C SER A 55 -0.12 20.02 -12.11
N ASN A 56 -0.61 19.19 -12.50
CA ASN A 56 -1.42 18.14 -12.25
C ASN A 56 -1.31 17.56 -10.92
N LEU A 57 -1.35 18.36 -9.95
CA LEU A 57 -1.17 17.87 -8.66
C LEU A 57 -2.22 16.97 -8.20
N GLU A 58 -3.36 17.10 -8.70
CA GLU A 58 -4.40 16.25 -8.20
C GLU A 58 -4.16 14.85 -8.58
N GLU A 59 -3.25 14.60 -9.44
CA GLU A 59 -3.01 13.27 -9.75
C GLU A 59 -2.06 12.67 -8.87
N ASP A 60 -1.49 13.39 -8.00
CA ASP A 60 -0.47 12.87 -7.20
C ASP A 60 -0.92 12.43 -5.87
N ASN A 61 -1.97 11.74 -5.75
CA ASN A 61 -2.36 11.17 -4.48
C ASN A 61 -1.59 9.91 -4.28
N VAL A 62 -0.29 10.07 -4.17
CA VAL A 62 0.59 8.92 -4.01
C VAL A 62 1.20 9.01 -2.63
N ILE A 63 1.19 7.91 -1.92
CA ILE A 63 1.83 7.86 -0.61
C ILE A 63 2.71 6.62 -0.56
N GLU A 64 3.63 6.60 0.36
CA GLU A 64 4.45 5.44 0.59
C GLU A 64 4.11 4.89 1.95
N LEU A 65 3.98 3.59 2.02
CA LEU A 65 3.60 2.91 3.24
C LEU A 65 4.65 1.88 3.56
N THR A 66 5.20 1.94 4.76
CA THR A 66 6.21 0.99 5.20
C THR A 66 5.57 0.07 6.22
N CYS A 67 5.69 -1.23 6.02
CA CYS A 67 5.16 -2.19 6.97
C CYS A 67 5.95 -3.49 6.85
N TYR A 68 5.69 -4.42 7.76
CA TYR A 68 6.32 -5.72 7.68
C TYR A 68 5.81 -6.43 6.44
N LYS A 69 6.63 -7.31 5.91
CA LYS A 69 6.26 -8.05 4.71
C LYS A 69 5.00 -8.85 4.96
N ILE A 70 4.11 -8.85 3.99
CA ILE A 70 2.85 -9.54 4.09
C ILE A 70 2.88 -10.69 3.10
N PRO A 71 2.79 -11.93 3.58
CA PRO A 71 2.87 -13.07 2.68
C PRO A 71 1.75 -13.04 1.65
N GLY A 72 2.10 -13.29 0.42
CA GLY A 72 1.10 -13.35 -0.65
C GLY A 72 0.74 -12.02 -1.26
N LEU A 73 1.22 -10.92 -0.70
CA LEU A 73 0.85 -9.60 -1.20
C LEU A 73 1.33 -9.40 -2.62
N THR A 74 0.46 -8.88 -3.48
CA THR A 74 0.84 -8.53 -4.84
C THR A 74 0.27 -7.16 -5.15
N VAL A 75 0.66 -6.60 -6.28
CA VAL A 75 0.16 -5.30 -6.69
C VAL A 75 -1.31 -5.35 -7.06
N ARG A 76 -1.91 -6.53 -7.10
CA ARG A 76 -3.31 -6.62 -7.39
C ARG A 76 -4.16 -6.43 -6.15
N TRP A 77 -3.57 -6.47 -4.98
CA TRP A 77 -4.29 -6.25 -3.73
C TRP A 77 -4.42 -4.75 -3.52
N ARG A 78 -5.10 -4.35 -2.49
CA ARG A 78 -5.18 -2.93 -2.21
C ARG A 78 -5.11 -2.68 -0.71
N VAL A 79 -4.92 -1.43 -0.35
CA VAL A 79 -4.77 -1.03 1.03
C VAL A 79 -5.76 0.10 1.29
N VAL A 80 -6.44 0.03 2.42
CA VAL A 80 -7.36 1.08 2.81
C VAL A 80 -6.74 1.83 3.98
N VAL A 81 -6.54 3.12 3.81
CA VAL A 81 -5.94 3.96 4.83
C VAL A 81 -6.94 5.06 5.15
N ASP A 82 -7.38 5.13 6.38
CA ASP A 82 -8.36 6.15 6.79
C ASP A 82 -9.59 6.12 5.90
N ASP A 83 -10.05 4.91 5.62
CA ASP A 83 -11.25 4.71 4.80
C ASP A 83 -11.08 5.09 3.34
N ILE A 84 -9.88 5.35 2.91
CA ILE A 84 -9.62 5.66 1.52
C ILE A 84 -8.89 4.49 0.88
N PRO A 85 -9.41 3.93 -0.19
CA PRO A 85 -8.74 2.80 -0.83
C PRO A 85 -7.63 3.27 -1.75
N TYR A 86 -6.54 2.52 -1.74
CA TYR A 86 -5.39 2.82 -2.57
C TYR A 86 -5.00 1.56 -3.33
N GLU A 87 -4.63 1.72 -4.57
CA GLU A 87 -4.05 0.60 -5.30
C GLU A 87 -2.55 0.57 -5.05
N ILE A 88 -1.97 -0.60 -5.15
CA ILE A 88 -0.55 -0.77 -4.92
C ILE A 88 0.14 -0.70 -6.27
N THR A 89 1.06 0.23 -6.43
CA THR A 89 1.75 0.35 -7.70
C THR A 89 3.14 -0.25 -7.65
N ALA A 90 3.70 -0.41 -6.46
CA ALA A 90 5.01 -1.05 -6.35
C ALA A 90 5.18 -1.61 -4.95
N ILE A 91 5.93 -2.68 -4.84
CA ILE A 91 6.26 -3.30 -3.57
C ILE A 91 7.77 -3.49 -3.58
N ASP A 92 8.47 -2.80 -2.69
CA ASP A 92 9.92 -2.84 -2.69
C ASP A 92 10.44 -3.12 -1.30
N PRO A 93 11.40 -3.99 -1.15
CA PRO A 93 11.99 -4.19 0.17
C PRO A 93 12.87 -3.01 0.51
N ILE A 94 12.95 -2.67 1.79
CA ILE A 94 13.84 -1.62 2.20
C ILE A 94 15.27 -2.06 1.95
N SER A 95 15.57 -3.31 2.22
CA SER A 95 16.87 -3.86 1.90
C SER A 95 16.70 -5.36 1.86
N ARG A 96 17.74 -6.04 1.44
CA ARG A 96 17.66 -7.47 1.29
C ARG A 96 17.43 -8.18 2.59
N VAL A 97 17.90 -7.61 3.68
CA VAL A 97 17.79 -8.29 4.96
C VAL A 97 16.72 -7.73 5.85
N SER A 98 16.03 -6.70 5.43
CA SER A 98 15.02 -6.11 6.28
C SER A 98 13.72 -6.89 6.21
N PRO A 99 12.98 -6.99 7.30
CA PRO A 99 11.67 -7.61 7.24
C PRO A 99 10.60 -6.64 6.76
N LEU A 100 10.99 -5.44 6.36
CA LEU A 100 10.03 -4.41 6.00
C LEU A 100 10.01 -4.15 4.51
N ASN A 101 8.84 -3.85 4.01
CA ASN A 101 8.67 -3.44 2.63
C ASN A 101 8.10 -2.04 2.59
N VAL A 102 8.36 -1.36 1.49
CA VAL A 102 7.73 -0.08 1.20
C VAL A 102 6.77 -0.30 0.07
N LEU A 103 5.53 0.05 0.27
CA LEU A 103 4.52 -0.07 -0.76
C LEU A 103 4.25 1.32 -1.29
N THR A 104 4.23 1.47 -2.59
CA THR A 104 3.86 2.73 -3.20
C THR A 104 2.39 2.63 -3.55
N LEU A 105 1.59 3.54 -3.04
CA LEU A 105 0.16 3.47 -3.14
C LEU A 105 -0.38 4.71 -3.84
N ARG A 106 -1.46 4.51 -4.58
CA ARG A 106 -2.07 5.59 -5.29
C ARG A 106 -3.54 5.54 -5.03
N ALA A 107 -4.13 6.66 -4.66
CA ALA A 107 -5.54 6.68 -4.31
C ALA A 107 -6.40 6.29 -5.50
N ILE A 108 -7.42 5.51 -5.25
CA ILE A 108 -8.33 5.07 -6.27
C ILE A 108 -9.49 6.04 -6.28
N ASP A 109 -9.81 6.55 -7.42
CA ASP A 109 -10.91 7.50 -7.49
C ASP A 109 -12.25 6.86 -7.57
#